data_605d09500e1a76fec2c17d0142ca0dc3
#
_entry.id   605d09500e1a76fec2c17d0142ca0dc3
#
_cell.length_a   1.000
_cell.length_b   1.000
_cell.length_c   1.000
_cell.angle_alpha   90.00
_cell.angle_beta   90.00
_cell.angle_gamma   90.00
#
_symmetry.space_group_name_H-M   'P 1'
#
loop_
_entity.id
_entity.type
_entity.pdbx_description
1 polymer ?
#
loop_
_entity_poly.entity_id
_entity_poly.type
_entity_poly.pdbx_seq_one_letter_code
_entity_poly.pdbx_strand_id
1 'polypeptide(L)'
;MNEVIVVTGASAGLGRSIVRRFARDGSAIGLIARGRERLEQTLVEVESLGGRGLVLPLDVADADAVEAAAARVELELGPIDVWINNAMVSVYSPIKQMTAAEFRRVTEVTYLGYVHGTLAALKRMLPRNRGVIIQVGSALAHRSIPLQSAYCASKHAILGFHESLLSELIHDGSKVRTTMVQMPAMNTPQFDWAKSRLPRKPQPVPPIYQPEVGADAVHHAVRHDVGREFLVSWSTIKAVVGEKLVPAYIDRDLGRTGYAAEETKVPADAGRPDNLWYPVAGDFAAHGRFDDRARSASPELWMAKRKPWLALGAAMLGAVIAGAAVTGRHDDD
;
A
#
# COMPACT_ATOMS: atom_id res chain seq x y z
N MET A 1 -10.44 23.03 -10.33
CA MET A 1 -9.35 22.21 -10.91
C MET A 1 -9.45 20.83 -10.29
N ASN A 2 -9.31 19.77 -11.08
CA ASN A 2 -9.31 18.41 -10.56
C ASN A 2 -8.03 18.17 -9.78
N GLU A 3 -8.10 17.38 -8.69
CA GLU A 3 -6.96 17.01 -7.87
C GLU A 3 -5.91 16.25 -8.69
N VAL A 4 -4.63 16.60 -8.52
CA VAL A 4 -3.52 15.98 -9.24
C VAL A 4 -2.84 14.94 -8.33
N ILE A 5 -2.80 13.70 -8.78
CA ILE A 5 -2.31 12.56 -8.03
C ILE A 5 -1.21 11.84 -8.80
N VAL A 6 -0.13 11.47 -8.14
CA VAL A 6 0.90 10.60 -8.72
C VAL A 6 0.84 9.23 -8.05
N VAL A 7 0.83 8.16 -8.84
CA VAL A 7 0.86 6.78 -8.35
C VAL A 7 2.04 6.03 -8.95
N THR A 8 2.94 5.55 -8.10
CA THR A 8 4.02 4.65 -8.52
C THR A 8 3.55 3.20 -8.50
N GLY A 9 3.99 2.39 -9.48
CA GLY A 9 3.47 1.04 -9.67
C GLY A 9 2.02 1.01 -10.18
N ALA A 10 1.64 2.01 -10.99
CA ALA A 10 0.27 2.24 -11.46
C ALA A 10 -0.28 1.18 -12.42
N SER A 11 0.57 0.36 -13.03
CA SER A 11 0.23 -0.47 -14.19
C SER A 11 -0.45 -1.81 -13.83
N ALA A 12 -0.50 -2.21 -12.57
CA ALA A 12 -1.08 -3.50 -12.17
C ALA A 12 -1.37 -3.57 -10.66
N GLY A 13 -2.10 -4.59 -10.24
CA GLY A 13 -2.35 -4.92 -8.85
C GLY A 13 -3.00 -3.77 -8.07
N LEU A 14 -2.53 -3.59 -6.84
CA LEU A 14 -3.03 -2.54 -5.96
C LEU A 14 -2.89 -1.13 -6.56
N GLY A 15 -1.76 -0.81 -7.22
CA GLY A 15 -1.55 0.49 -7.85
C GLY A 15 -2.61 0.78 -8.92
N ARG A 16 -2.96 -0.20 -9.76
CA ARG A 16 -4.02 -0.05 -10.78
C ARG A 16 -5.41 0.12 -10.13
N SER A 17 -5.70 -0.60 -9.04
CA SER A 17 -6.93 -0.38 -8.25
C SER A 17 -6.99 1.01 -7.61
N ILE A 18 -5.87 1.51 -7.08
CA ILE A 18 -5.78 2.89 -6.56
C ILE A 18 -6.09 3.88 -7.66
N VAL A 19 -5.45 3.74 -8.84
CA VAL A 19 -5.69 4.59 -10.00
C VAL A 19 -7.17 4.60 -10.39
N ARG A 20 -7.80 3.42 -10.53
CA ARG A 20 -9.23 3.30 -10.83
C ARG A 20 -10.11 4.00 -9.79
N ARG A 21 -9.72 3.90 -8.52
CA ARG A 21 -10.50 4.52 -7.42
C ARG A 21 -10.51 6.05 -7.52
N PHE A 22 -9.36 6.66 -7.79
CA PHE A 22 -9.25 8.12 -7.93
C PHE A 22 -9.77 8.63 -9.28
N ALA A 23 -9.66 7.85 -10.35
CA ALA A 23 -10.22 8.19 -11.66
C ALA A 23 -11.74 8.39 -11.58
N ARG A 24 -12.47 7.60 -10.78
CA ARG A 24 -13.91 7.78 -10.54
C ARG A 24 -14.27 9.11 -9.86
N ASP A 25 -13.32 9.74 -9.17
CA ASP A 25 -13.49 11.07 -8.60
C ASP A 25 -13.14 12.19 -9.61
N GLY A 26 -12.80 11.83 -10.86
CA GLY A 26 -12.40 12.76 -11.90
C GLY A 26 -10.99 13.32 -11.76
N SER A 27 -10.12 12.68 -10.97
CA SER A 27 -8.74 13.16 -10.71
C SER A 27 -7.87 13.12 -11.96
N ALA A 28 -6.85 13.99 -11.99
CA ALA A 28 -5.75 13.94 -12.96
C ALA A 28 -4.60 13.11 -12.37
N ILE A 29 -4.15 12.05 -13.09
CA ILE A 29 -3.28 11.03 -12.50
C ILE A 29 -1.99 10.86 -13.31
N GLY A 30 -0.84 11.07 -12.67
CA GLY A 30 0.47 10.68 -13.16
C GLY A 30 0.68 9.17 -12.92
N LEU A 31 0.78 8.40 -14.00
CA LEU A 31 0.86 6.94 -14.01
C LEU A 31 2.32 6.50 -14.16
N ILE A 32 2.98 6.12 -13.07
CA ILE A 32 4.39 5.71 -13.07
C ILE A 32 4.53 4.19 -12.95
N ALA A 33 5.18 3.55 -13.92
CA ALA A 33 5.68 2.17 -13.88
C ALA A 33 6.67 1.93 -15.02
N ARG A 34 7.34 0.77 -15.05
CA ARG A 34 8.35 0.46 -16.09
C ARG A 34 7.74 0.14 -17.45
N GLY A 35 6.64 -0.60 -17.50
CA GLY A 35 6.02 -1.10 -18.74
C GLY A 35 5.07 -0.10 -19.37
N ARG A 36 5.46 0.52 -20.50
CA ARG A 36 4.65 1.52 -21.23
C ARG A 36 3.28 0.97 -21.63
N GLU A 37 3.25 -0.18 -22.29
CA GLU A 37 2.00 -0.79 -22.80
C GLU A 37 0.92 -0.93 -21.71
N ARG A 38 1.28 -1.45 -20.52
CA ARG A 38 0.35 -1.58 -19.41
C ARG A 38 -0.08 -0.24 -18.81
N LEU A 39 0.78 0.78 -18.87
CA LEU A 39 0.40 2.14 -18.48
C LEU A 39 -0.61 2.73 -19.46
N GLU A 40 -0.46 2.48 -20.75
CA GLU A 40 -1.40 2.91 -21.79
C GLU A 40 -2.76 2.23 -21.62
N GLN A 41 -2.78 0.92 -21.29
CA GLN A 41 -4.01 0.22 -20.93
C GLN A 41 -4.66 0.80 -19.66
N THR A 42 -3.85 1.14 -18.65
CA THR A 42 -4.35 1.81 -17.45
C THR A 42 -4.90 3.21 -17.75
N LEU A 43 -4.29 3.95 -18.68
CA LEU A 43 -4.78 5.26 -19.14
C LEU A 43 -6.18 5.15 -19.76
N VAL A 44 -6.40 4.15 -20.63
CA VAL A 44 -7.74 3.90 -21.21
C VAL A 44 -8.80 3.69 -20.11
N GLU A 45 -8.46 2.96 -19.04
CA GLU A 45 -9.37 2.78 -17.90
C GLU A 45 -9.60 4.11 -17.13
N VAL A 46 -8.56 4.90 -16.92
CA VAL A 46 -8.67 6.21 -16.25
C VAL A 46 -9.64 7.10 -17.01
N GLU A 47 -9.50 7.20 -18.33
CA GLU A 47 -10.35 8.03 -19.18
C GLU A 47 -11.79 7.51 -19.21
N SER A 48 -11.98 6.18 -19.27
CA SER A 48 -13.31 5.57 -19.24
C SER A 48 -14.06 5.81 -17.91
N LEU A 49 -13.32 6.03 -16.82
CA LEU A 49 -13.85 6.32 -15.49
C LEU A 49 -14.03 7.83 -15.24
N GLY A 50 -13.72 8.69 -16.20
CA GLY A 50 -13.91 10.15 -16.13
C GLY A 50 -12.69 10.91 -15.59
N GLY A 51 -11.57 10.24 -15.37
CA GLY A 51 -10.29 10.85 -14.98
C GLY A 51 -9.48 11.32 -16.21
N ARG A 52 -8.32 11.93 -15.94
CA ARG A 52 -7.27 12.24 -16.93
C ARG A 52 -5.98 11.54 -16.49
N GLY A 53 -5.18 11.06 -17.43
CA GLY A 53 -3.93 10.37 -17.10
C GLY A 53 -2.73 10.90 -17.89
N LEU A 54 -1.53 10.77 -17.30
CA LEU A 54 -0.25 11.00 -17.95
C LEU A 54 0.62 9.76 -17.79
N VAL A 55 0.99 9.13 -18.89
CA VAL A 55 1.83 7.92 -18.92
C VAL A 55 3.30 8.29 -18.73
N LEU A 56 3.93 7.75 -17.72
CA LEU A 56 5.30 8.04 -17.30
C LEU A 56 6.08 6.72 -17.11
N PRO A 57 6.61 6.13 -18.22
CA PRO A 57 7.34 4.87 -18.16
C PRO A 57 8.76 5.10 -17.64
N LEU A 58 9.02 4.68 -16.40
CA LEU A 58 10.33 4.77 -15.75
C LEU A 58 10.49 3.72 -14.65
N ASP A 59 11.73 3.52 -14.22
CA ASP A 59 12.06 2.75 -13.02
C ASP A 59 12.19 3.70 -11.83
N VAL A 60 11.46 3.43 -10.74
CA VAL A 60 11.52 4.26 -9.51
C VAL A 60 12.86 4.18 -8.79
N ALA A 61 13.73 3.22 -9.14
CA ALA A 61 15.10 3.16 -8.65
C ALA A 61 15.99 4.29 -9.21
N ASP A 62 15.56 4.94 -10.30
CA ASP A 62 16.24 6.08 -10.92
C ASP A 62 15.64 7.39 -10.34
N ALA A 63 16.40 8.05 -9.46
CA ALA A 63 15.98 9.27 -8.78
C ALA A 63 15.74 10.44 -9.76
N ASP A 64 16.62 10.58 -10.76
CA ASP A 64 16.52 11.67 -11.75
C ASP A 64 15.31 11.48 -12.65
N ALA A 65 15.01 10.25 -13.04
CA ALA A 65 13.81 9.92 -13.81
C ALA A 65 12.52 10.20 -13.01
N VAL A 66 12.51 9.92 -11.70
CA VAL A 66 11.38 10.22 -10.81
C VAL A 66 11.18 11.74 -10.69
N GLU A 67 12.26 12.51 -10.50
CA GLU A 67 12.22 13.97 -10.44
C GLU A 67 11.72 14.59 -11.76
N ALA A 68 12.25 14.11 -12.89
CA ALA A 68 11.80 14.55 -14.20
C ALA A 68 10.31 14.23 -14.46
N ALA A 69 9.84 13.07 -14.02
CA ALA A 69 8.43 12.70 -14.11
C ALA A 69 7.54 13.61 -13.26
N ALA A 70 7.97 13.95 -12.04
CA ALA A 70 7.25 14.88 -11.17
C ALA A 70 7.14 16.29 -11.81
N ALA A 71 8.22 16.77 -12.43
CA ALA A 71 8.20 18.05 -13.15
C ALA A 71 7.23 18.02 -14.35
N ARG A 72 7.20 16.92 -15.09
CA ARG A 72 6.23 16.74 -16.19
C ARG A 72 4.78 16.71 -15.72
N VAL A 73 4.50 16.03 -14.58
CA VAL A 73 3.14 16.03 -14.00
C VAL A 73 2.70 17.46 -13.69
N GLU A 74 3.54 18.28 -13.05
CA GLU A 74 3.16 19.66 -12.74
C GLU A 74 2.95 20.51 -14.00
N LEU A 75 3.76 20.29 -15.04
CA LEU A 75 3.62 21.00 -16.30
C LEU A 75 2.34 20.63 -17.06
N GLU A 76 2.00 19.34 -17.11
CA GLU A 76 0.93 18.82 -17.99
C GLU A 76 -0.42 18.67 -17.27
N LEU A 77 -0.41 18.37 -15.97
CA LEU A 77 -1.64 18.13 -15.18
C LEU A 77 -1.91 19.23 -14.14
N GLY A 78 -0.88 19.91 -13.66
CA GLY A 78 -0.95 20.94 -12.62
C GLY A 78 -0.26 20.52 -11.30
N PRO A 79 -0.33 21.37 -10.27
CA PRO A 79 0.35 21.16 -8.99
C PRO A 79 -0.03 19.83 -8.35
N ILE A 80 0.97 19.03 -7.97
CA ILE A 80 0.76 17.71 -7.37
C ILE A 80 0.16 17.87 -5.96
N ASP A 81 -1.08 17.40 -5.76
CA ASP A 81 -1.76 17.40 -4.47
C ASP A 81 -1.49 16.15 -3.65
N VAL A 82 -1.36 14.99 -4.32
CA VAL A 82 -1.16 13.69 -3.67
C VAL A 82 -0.06 12.90 -4.35
N TRP A 83 0.84 12.32 -3.56
CA TRP A 83 1.86 11.38 -4.03
C TRP A 83 1.71 10.04 -3.34
N ILE A 84 1.55 8.96 -4.12
CA ILE A 84 1.34 7.60 -3.60
C ILE A 84 2.52 6.73 -4.01
N ASN A 85 3.38 6.42 -3.05
CA ASN A 85 4.46 5.46 -3.20
C ASN A 85 3.89 4.05 -3.00
N ASN A 86 3.82 3.27 -4.12
CA ASN A 86 3.28 1.92 -4.12
C ASN A 86 4.15 0.93 -4.89
N ALA A 87 5.02 1.38 -5.81
CA ALA A 87 5.87 0.52 -6.62
C ALA A 87 6.73 -0.43 -5.76
N MET A 88 6.80 -1.71 -6.14
CA MET A 88 7.61 -2.69 -5.43
C MET A 88 8.03 -3.84 -6.34
N VAL A 89 9.10 -4.52 -5.93
CA VAL A 89 9.48 -5.86 -6.39
C VAL A 89 9.83 -6.72 -5.18
N SER A 90 9.73 -8.04 -5.33
CA SER A 90 10.07 -9.01 -4.28
C SER A 90 10.74 -10.24 -4.87
N VAL A 91 11.46 -10.97 -4.02
CA VAL A 91 12.04 -12.29 -4.32
C VAL A 91 11.59 -13.27 -3.26
N TYR A 92 10.95 -14.36 -3.67
CA TYR A 92 10.60 -15.48 -2.81
C TYR A 92 11.75 -16.49 -2.80
N SER A 93 12.55 -16.47 -1.73
CA SER A 93 13.75 -17.30 -1.63
C SER A 93 14.22 -17.48 -0.19
N PRO A 94 14.73 -18.64 0.20
CA PRO A 94 15.56 -18.74 1.39
C PRO A 94 16.75 -17.77 1.31
N ILE A 95 17.08 -17.09 2.42
CA ILE A 95 18.19 -16.10 2.46
C ILE A 95 19.50 -16.68 1.91
N LYS A 96 19.81 -17.92 2.27
CA LYS A 96 21.04 -18.62 1.83
C LYS A 96 21.15 -18.83 0.31
N GLN A 97 20.06 -18.62 -0.43
CA GLN A 97 20.01 -18.76 -1.89
C GLN A 97 19.88 -17.41 -2.62
N MET A 98 19.65 -16.32 -1.89
CA MET A 98 19.59 -14.99 -2.49
C MET A 98 20.98 -14.49 -2.85
N THR A 99 21.09 -13.78 -3.98
CA THR A 99 22.31 -13.06 -4.35
C THR A 99 22.28 -11.63 -3.80
N ALA A 100 23.45 -11.05 -3.59
CA ALA A 100 23.60 -9.65 -3.18
C ALA A 100 22.95 -8.68 -4.20
N ALA A 101 23.02 -9.01 -5.50
CA ALA A 101 22.42 -8.20 -6.56
C ALA A 101 20.88 -8.18 -6.45
N GLU A 102 20.25 -9.33 -6.19
CA GLU A 102 18.79 -9.40 -5.97
C GLU A 102 18.36 -8.62 -4.73
N PHE A 103 19.11 -8.76 -3.64
CA PHE A 103 18.85 -8.02 -2.42
C PHE A 103 18.93 -6.50 -2.66
N ARG A 104 20.00 -6.06 -3.34
CA ARG A 104 20.17 -4.66 -3.76
C ARG A 104 19.00 -4.18 -4.60
N ARG A 105 18.62 -4.94 -5.64
CA ARG A 105 17.53 -4.57 -6.55
C ARG A 105 16.19 -4.39 -5.81
N VAL A 106 15.87 -5.30 -4.89
CA VAL A 106 14.65 -5.17 -4.07
C VAL A 106 14.71 -3.90 -3.21
N THR A 107 15.87 -3.59 -2.61
CA THR A 107 16.08 -2.37 -1.82
C THR A 107 15.95 -1.11 -2.66
N GLU A 108 16.57 -1.07 -3.85
CA GLU A 108 16.53 0.08 -4.76
C GLU A 108 15.10 0.40 -5.20
N VAL A 109 14.31 -0.60 -5.58
CA VAL A 109 12.94 -0.38 -6.06
C VAL A 109 11.96 -0.18 -4.89
N THR A 110 11.99 -1.08 -3.89
CA THR A 110 10.95 -1.16 -2.88
C THR A 110 11.17 -0.18 -1.72
N TYR A 111 12.41 0.24 -1.44
CA TYR A 111 12.72 1.24 -0.44
C TYR A 111 13.17 2.58 -1.06
N LEU A 112 14.28 2.60 -1.82
CA LEU A 112 14.80 3.86 -2.36
C LEU A 112 13.81 4.51 -3.32
N GLY A 113 13.03 3.74 -4.08
CA GLY A 113 11.94 4.28 -4.91
C GLY A 113 10.89 5.08 -4.12
N TYR A 114 10.63 4.70 -2.86
CA TYR A 114 9.76 5.48 -1.96
C TYR A 114 10.46 6.76 -1.47
N VAL A 115 11.76 6.69 -1.20
CA VAL A 115 12.56 7.87 -0.86
C VAL A 115 12.57 8.87 -2.02
N HIS A 116 12.87 8.43 -3.24
CA HIS A 116 12.90 9.27 -4.43
C HIS A 116 11.55 9.96 -4.68
N GLY A 117 10.45 9.19 -4.64
CA GLY A 117 9.10 9.74 -4.79
C GLY A 117 8.75 10.74 -3.69
N THR A 118 9.13 10.46 -2.45
CA THR A 118 8.90 11.37 -1.32
C THR A 118 9.67 12.68 -1.47
N LEU A 119 10.96 12.61 -1.85
CA LEU A 119 11.78 13.80 -2.09
C LEU A 119 11.21 14.67 -3.23
N ALA A 120 10.81 14.04 -4.34
CA ALA A 120 10.19 14.74 -5.46
C ALA A 120 8.85 15.41 -5.07
N ALA A 121 8.06 14.77 -4.21
CA ALA A 121 6.82 15.33 -3.68
C ALA A 121 7.09 16.49 -2.73
N LEU A 122 7.99 16.34 -1.75
CA LEU A 122 8.32 17.37 -0.76
C LEU A 122 8.85 18.64 -1.42
N LYS A 123 9.71 18.53 -2.42
CA LYS A 123 10.24 19.66 -3.20
C LYS A 123 9.12 20.55 -3.75
N ARG A 124 7.97 20.00 -4.06
CA ARG A 124 6.80 20.69 -4.62
C ARG A 124 5.76 21.08 -3.60
N MET A 125 5.57 20.26 -2.59
CA MET A 125 4.53 20.45 -1.58
C MET A 125 4.93 21.43 -0.48
N LEU A 126 6.20 21.39 -0.02
CA LEU A 126 6.68 22.27 1.07
C LEU A 126 6.58 23.76 0.73
N PRO A 127 6.98 24.26 -0.46
CA PRO A 127 6.82 25.67 -0.79
C PRO A 127 5.37 26.17 -0.77
N ARG A 128 4.41 25.26 -1.04
CA ARG A 128 2.98 25.56 -0.99
C ARG A 128 2.36 25.27 0.37
N ASN A 129 3.13 24.67 1.27
CA ASN A 129 2.71 24.15 2.58
C ASN A 129 1.41 23.33 2.49
N ARG A 130 1.28 22.50 1.44
CA ARG A 130 0.08 21.71 1.16
C ARG A 130 0.43 20.47 0.34
N GLY A 131 -0.15 19.34 0.71
CA GLY A 131 -0.05 18.07 -0.01
C GLY A 131 -0.23 16.86 0.89
N VAL A 132 -0.39 15.69 0.29
CA VAL A 132 -0.52 14.40 0.99
C VAL A 132 0.45 13.39 0.37
N ILE A 133 1.25 12.76 1.20
CA ILE A 133 2.16 11.67 0.79
C ILE A 133 1.69 10.39 1.44
N ILE A 134 1.38 9.38 0.62
CA ILE A 134 1.00 8.05 1.10
C ILE A 134 2.13 7.07 0.84
N GLN A 135 2.56 6.40 1.91
CA GLN A 135 3.45 5.25 1.84
C GLN A 135 2.61 3.97 1.89
N VAL A 136 2.55 3.22 0.80
CA VAL A 136 1.87 1.91 0.81
C VAL A 136 2.74 0.91 1.55
N GLY A 137 2.41 0.69 2.81
CA GLY A 137 3.08 -0.21 3.72
C GLY A 137 2.61 -1.66 3.60
N SER A 138 2.93 -2.43 4.61
CA SER A 138 2.56 -3.83 4.76
C SER A 138 2.61 -4.23 6.24
N ALA A 139 1.82 -5.21 6.65
CA ALA A 139 2.01 -5.88 7.93
C ALA A 139 3.48 -6.33 8.13
N LEU A 140 4.17 -6.59 7.01
CA LEU A 140 5.58 -6.99 6.98
C LEU A 140 6.59 -5.86 7.24
N ALA A 141 6.11 -4.64 7.48
CA ALA A 141 6.91 -3.54 8.03
C ALA A 141 7.09 -3.64 9.55
N HIS A 142 6.30 -4.48 10.21
CA HIS A 142 6.35 -4.71 11.65
C HIS A 142 6.75 -6.15 12.00
N ARG A 143 6.25 -7.12 11.24
CA ARG A 143 6.59 -8.54 11.44
C ARG A 143 7.06 -9.17 10.15
N SER A 144 8.34 -9.54 10.10
CA SER A 144 8.92 -10.27 8.97
C SER A 144 8.47 -11.73 8.94
N ILE A 145 8.42 -12.29 7.73
CA ILE A 145 8.13 -13.70 7.47
C ILE A 145 9.29 -14.34 6.70
N PRO A 146 9.45 -15.66 6.74
CA PRO A 146 10.49 -16.33 5.95
C PRO A 146 10.28 -16.11 4.44
N LEU A 147 11.29 -16.40 3.64
CA LEU A 147 11.28 -16.38 2.17
C LEU A 147 11.18 -15.00 1.51
N GLN A 148 10.85 -13.92 2.24
CA GLN A 148 10.72 -12.57 1.73
C GLN A 148 11.65 -11.56 2.44
N SER A 149 12.86 -11.97 2.82
CA SER A 149 13.75 -11.16 3.66
C SER A 149 14.06 -9.77 3.12
N ALA A 150 14.37 -9.63 1.81
CA ALA A 150 14.69 -8.34 1.21
C ALA A 150 13.46 -7.41 1.15
N TYR A 151 12.27 -7.96 0.88
CA TYR A 151 11.02 -7.21 0.91
C TYR A 151 10.68 -6.75 2.34
N CYS A 152 10.76 -7.65 3.32
CA CYS A 152 10.52 -7.30 4.73
C CYS A 152 11.50 -6.22 5.21
N ALA A 153 12.79 -6.36 4.92
CA ALA A 153 13.80 -5.34 5.24
C ALA A 153 13.46 -3.98 4.62
N SER A 154 13.06 -3.97 3.33
CA SER A 154 12.63 -2.74 2.64
C SER A 154 11.40 -2.10 3.29
N LYS A 155 10.41 -2.90 3.71
CA LYS A 155 9.20 -2.37 4.38
C LYS A 155 9.48 -1.83 5.78
N HIS A 156 10.40 -2.43 6.54
CA HIS A 156 10.88 -1.88 7.81
C HIS A 156 11.65 -0.57 7.59
N ALA A 157 12.49 -0.51 6.55
CA ALA A 157 13.22 0.72 6.20
C ALA A 157 12.27 1.87 5.84
N ILE A 158 11.19 1.60 5.09
CA ILE A 158 10.16 2.61 4.81
C ILE A 158 9.51 3.10 6.10
N LEU A 159 9.22 2.22 7.07
CA LEU A 159 8.63 2.62 8.34
C LEU A 159 9.54 3.59 9.10
N GLY A 160 10.83 3.23 9.25
CA GLY A 160 11.80 4.12 9.92
C GLY A 160 11.99 5.47 9.20
N PHE A 161 12.06 5.45 7.86
CA PHE A 161 12.10 6.65 7.05
C PHE A 161 10.86 7.55 7.24
N HIS A 162 9.68 6.92 7.24
CA HIS A 162 8.40 7.61 7.44
C HIS A 162 8.29 8.25 8.84
N GLU A 163 8.74 7.57 9.88
CA GLU A 163 8.75 8.09 11.26
C GLU A 163 9.64 9.33 11.40
N SER A 164 10.83 9.31 10.79
CA SER A 164 11.73 10.46 10.75
C SER A 164 11.09 11.63 10.01
N LEU A 165 10.59 11.40 8.79
CA LEU A 165 9.91 12.42 7.98
C LEU A 165 8.75 13.07 8.73
N LEU A 166 7.91 12.28 9.39
CA LEU A 166 6.78 12.82 10.16
C LEU A 166 7.25 13.76 11.27
N SER A 167 8.32 13.38 11.98
CA SER A 167 8.88 14.20 13.06
C SER A 167 9.44 15.52 12.52
N GLU A 168 10.09 15.52 11.36
CA GLU A 168 10.60 16.72 10.70
C GLU A 168 9.46 17.64 10.24
N LEU A 169 8.42 17.10 9.61
CA LEU A 169 7.24 17.89 9.20
C LEU A 169 6.52 18.54 10.39
N ILE A 170 6.45 17.85 11.52
CA ILE A 170 5.90 18.41 12.78
C ILE A 170 6.80 19.51 13.32
N HIS A 171 8.13 19.32 13.34
CA HIS A 171 9.10 20.32 13.78
C HIS A 171 8.96 21.62 12.97
N ASP A 172 8.81 21.49 11.65
CA ASP A 172 8.70 22.63 10.73
C ASP A 172 7.30 23.28 10.74
N GLY A 173 6.35 22.75 11.48
CA GLY A 173 4.95 23.22 11.48
C GLY A 173 4.28 23.07 10.10
N SER A 174 4.73 22.10 9.30
CA SER A 174 4.24 21.88 7.94
C SER A 174 2.81 21.36 7.93
N LYS A 175 2.01 21.84 6.96
CA LYS A 175 0.67 21.29 6.67
C LYS A 175 0.69 20.13 5.65
N VAL A 176 1.87 19.78 5.13
CA VAL A 176 2.03 18.56 4.32
C VAL A 176 1.82 17.36 5.21
N ARG A 177 0.88 16.48 4.83
CA ARG A 177 0.57 15.26 5.58
C ARG A 177 1.30 14.06 4.99
N THR A 178 1.73 13.18 5.85
CA THR A 178 2.25 11.85 5.44
C THR A 178 1.62 10.77 6.28
N THR A 179 1.26 9.65 5.64
CA THR A 179 0.63 8.50 6.30
C THR A 179 1.13 7.21 5.67
N MET A 180 1.41 6.21 6.48
CA MET A 180 1.69 4.86 6.01
C MET A 180 0.45 3.98 6.11
N VAL A 181 0.00 3.42 4.98
CA VAL A 181 -1.18 2.54 4.93
C VAL A 181 -0.70 1.10 4.91
N GLN A 182 -0.87 0.40 6.03
CA GLN A 182 -0.36 -0.95 6.25
C GLN A 182 -1.33 -1.99 5.67
N MET A 183 -0.94 -2.57 4.53
CA MET A 183 -1.75 -3.53 3.79
C MET A 183 -1.69 -4.93 4.38
N PRO A 184 -2.80 -5.68 4.35
CA PRO A 184 -2.81 -7.12 4.54
C PRO A 184 -2.29 -7.85 3.29
N ALA A 185 -2.38 -9.18 3.29
CA ALA A 185 -2.17 -9.98 2.09
C ALA A 185 -3.22 -9.66 1.02
N MET A 186 -2.78 -9.27 -0.19
CA MET A 186 -3.64 -8.79 -1.27
C MET A 186 -3.63 -9.74 -2.46
N ASN A 187 -4.80 -9.92 -3.09
CA ASN A 187 -4.95 -10.66 -4.34
C ASN A 187 -4.46 -9.83 -5.53
N THR A 188 -3.18 -9.82 -5.76
CA THR A 188 -2.55 -9.06 -6.84
C THR A 188 -1.71 -9.98 -7.74
N PRO A 189 -1.42 -9.59 -9.00
CA PRO A 189 -0.66 -10.40 -9.94
C PRO A 189 0.81 -10.63 -9.54
N GLN A 190 1.33 -9.98 -8.50
CA GLN A 190 2.73 -10.16 -8.08
C GLN A 190 3.13 -11.63 -7.86
N PHE A 191 2.19 -12.46 -7.43
CA PHE A 191 2.44 -13.89 -7.20
C PHE A 191 2.62 -14.70 -8.50
N ASP A 192 2.28 -14.09 -9.65
CA ASP A 192 2.45 -14.70 -10.96
C ASP A 192 3.81 -14.34 -11.59
N TRP A 193 4.42 -13.21 -11.19
CA TRP A 193 5.68 -12.75 -11.78
C TRP A 193 6.80 -12.40 -10.79
N ALA A 194 6.59 -12.47 -9.47
CA ALA A 194 7.69 -12.28 -8.54
C ALA A 194 8.74 -13.38 -8.73
N LYS A 195 10.03 -13.02 -8.71
CA LYS A 195 11.10 -14.02 -8.76
C LYS A 195 10.95 -14.99 -7.60
N SER A 196 11.01 -16.29 -7.90
CA SER A 196 10.76 -17.32 -6.89
C SER A 196 11.67 -18.52 -7.09
N ARG A 197 12.25 -19.01 -5.98
CA ARG A 197 12.97 -20.28 -5.87
C ARG A 197 12.16 -21.35 -5.14
N LEU A 198 10.87 -21.07 -4.92
CA LEU A 198 10.00 -22.03 -4.26
C LEU A 198 9.66 -23.18 -5.21
N PRO A 199 9.54 -24.41 -4.71
CA PRO A 199 9.17 -25.56 -5.53
C PRO A 199 7.71 -25.50 -6.01
N ARG A 200 6.91 -24.64 -5.38
CA ARG A 200 5.48 -24.44 -5.70
C ARG A 200 5.20 -22.97 -5.97
N LYS A 201 4.07 -22.68 -6.64
CA LYS A 201 3.65 -21.30 -6.92
C LYS A 201 3.44 -20.54 -5.61
N PRO A 202 4.04 -19.33 -5.46
CA PRO A 202 3.85 -18.53 -4.25
C PRO A 202 2.40 -18.05 -4.12
N GLN A 203 1.98 -17.80 -2.88
CA GLN A 203 0.66 -17.23 -2.57
C GLN A 203 0.73 -16.18 -1.48
N PRO A 204 -0.26 -15.25 -1.40
CA PRO A 204 -0.41 -14.40 -0.24
C PRO A 204 -0.81 -15.21 0.99
N VAL A 205 -0.21 -14.91 2.15
CA VAL A 205 -0.56 -15.57 3.42
C VAL A 205 -1.98 -15.16 3.85
N PRO A 206 -2.92 -16.09 3.97
CA PRO A 206 -4.31 -15.76 4.31
C PRO A 206 -4.48 -15.07 5.68
N PRO A 207 -5.53 -14.24 5.86
CA PRO A 207 -6.64 -13.96 4.94
C PRO A 207 -6.25 -13.01 3.81
N ILE A 208 -6.71 -13.31 2.60
CA ILE A 208 -6.42 -12.55 1.38
C ILE A 208 -7.54 -11.52 1.15
N TYR A 209 -7.18 -10.32 0.71
CA TYR A 209 -8.14 -9.26 0.38
C TYR A 209 -8.02 -8.84 -1.07
N GLN A 210 -9.14 -8.40 -1.66
CA GLN A 210 -9.14 -7.82 -3.00
C GLN A 210 -8.40 -6.46 -3.01
N PRO A 211 -7.72 -6.11 -4.12
CA PRO A 211 -6.97 -4.85 -4.22
C PRO A 211 -7.84 -3.60 -4.04
N GLU A 212 -9.14 -3.67 -4.29
CA GLU A 212 -10.10 -2.60 -4.06
C GLU A 212 -10.20 -2.21 -2.58
N VAL A 213 -10.06 -3.17 -1.66
CA VAL A 213 -10.03 -2.89 -0.22
C VAL A 213 -8.84 -2.00 0.14
N GLY A 214 -7.66 -2.30 -0.44
CA GLY A 214 -6.47 -1.47 -0.26
C GLY A 214 -6.59 -0.11 -0.92
N ALA A 215 -7.16 -0.05 -2.14
CA ALA A 215 -7.40 1.20 -2.85
C ALA A 215 -8.36 2.13 -2.08
N ASP A 216 -9.41 1.58 -1.52
CA ASP A 216 -10.37 2.28 -0.66
C ASP A 216 -9.73 2.78 0.65
N ALA A 217 -8.79 2.01 1.22
CA ALA A 217 -8.04 2.42 2.40
C ALA A 217 -7.11 3.60 2.10
N VAL A 218 -6.38 3.55 0.98
CA VAL A 218 -5.53 4.65 0.50
C VAL A 218 -6.37 5.89 0.23
N HIS A 219 -7.48 5.74 -0.47
CA HIS A 219 -8.39 6.85 -0.75
C HIS A 219 -8.91 7.49 0.54
N HIS A 220 -9.31 6.69 1.54
CA HIS A 220 -9.73 7.18 2.84
C HIS A 220 -8.62 7.96 3.56
N ALA A 221 -7.38 7.45 3.55
CA ALA A 221 -6.23 8.10 4.17
C ALA A 221 -5.84 9.43 3.47
N VAL A 222 -6.07 9.55 2.16
CA VAL A 222 -5.89 10.82 1.43
C VAL A 222 -6.93 11.84 1.87
N ARG A 223 -8.20 11.44 2.01
CA ARG A 223 -9.33 12.33 2.32
C ARG A 223 -9.42 12.73 3.80
N HIS A 224 -8.84 11.93 4.70
CA HIS A 224 -8.94 12.13 6.14
C HIS A 224 -7.56 12.06 6.79
N ASP A 225 -7.38 12.78 7.88
CA ASP A 225 -6.22 12.57 8.73
C ASP A 225 -6.43 11.30 9.56
N VAL A 226 -5.71 10.25 9.20
CA VAL A 226 -5.79 8.95 9.88
C VAL A 226 -4.59 8.72 10.81
N GLY A 227 -3.76 9.76 10.99
CA GLY A 227 -2.54 9.72 11.79
C GLY A 227 -1.35 9.06 11.07
N ARG A 228 -0.36 8.68 11.85
CA ARG A 228 0.91 8.13 11.36
C ARG A 228 0.74 6.88 10.49
N GLU A 229 -0.07 5.95 10.97
CA GLU A 229 -0.29 4.66 10.32
C GLU A 229 -1.78 4.30 10.28
N PHE A 230 -2.19 3.68 9.18
CA PHE A 230 -3.54 3.16 9.00
C PHE A 230 -3.50 1.65 8.73
N LEU A 231 -3.97 0.85 9.69
CA LEU A 231 -3.99 -0.60 9.62
C LEU A 231 -5.28 -1.08 8.96
N VAL A 232 -5.17 -1.69 7.77
CA VAL A 232 -6.34 -1.95 6.90
C VAL A 232 -7.19 -3.12 7.36
N SER A 233 -6.64 -4.09 8.11
CA SER A 233 -7.35 -5.30 8.51
C SER A 233 -6.93 -5.82 9.87
N TRP A 234 -7.76 -6.68 10.46
CA TRP A 234 -7.46 -7.36 11.71
C TRP A 234 -6.19 -8.23 11.65
N SER A 235 -5.92 -8.84 10.50
CA SER A 235 -4.67 -9.60 10.31
C SER A 235 -3.42 -8.71 10.44
N THR A 236 -3.48 -7.49 9.91
CA THR A 236 -2.42 -6.50 10.07
C THR A 236 -2.28 -6.06 11.52
N ILE A 237 -3.40 -5.76 12.20
CA ILE A 237 -3.42 -5.41 13.63
C ILE A 237 -2.79 -6.54 14.47
N LYS A 238 -3.18 -7.79 14.22
CA LYS A 238 -2.61 -8.96 14.92
C LYS A 238 -1.11 -9.09 14.72
N ALA A 239 -0.60 -8.87 13.51
CA ALA A 239 0.82 -8.94 13.21
C ALA A 239 1.61 -7.88 14.01
N VAL A 240 1.11 -6.63 14.03
CA VAL A 240 1.73 -5.53 14.77
C VAL A 240 1.70 -5.76 16.29
N VAL A 241 0.55 -6.13 16.83
CA VAL A 241 0.38 -6.34 18.27
C VAL A 241 1.13 -7.60 18.72
N GLY A 242 1.01 -8.68 17.96
CA GLY A 242 1.67 -9.94 18.28
C GLY A 242 3.19 -9.81 18.34
N GLU A 243 3.79 -9.09 17.37
CA GLU A 243 5.23 -8.82 17.38
C GLU A 243 5.69 -8.09 18.65
N LYS A 244 4.89 -7.15 19.12
CA LYS A 244 5.22 -6.39 20.35
C LYS A 244 5.08 -7.22 21.63
N LEU A 245 4.16 -8.18 21.66
CA LEU A 245 3.81 -8.91 22.90
C LEU A 245 4.50 -10.27 23.01
N VAL A 246 4.62 -11.00 21.90
CA VAL A 246 5.07 -12.42 21.93
C VAL A 246 6.01 -12.76 20.75
N PRO A 247 7.07 -11.98 20.48
CA PRO A 247 7.92 -12.15 19.29
C PRO A 247 8.56 -13.55 19.20
N ALA A 248 9.09 -14.05 20.32
CA ALA A 248 9.75 -15.36 20.35
C ALA A 248 8.79 -16.55 20.07
N TYR A 249 7.51 -16.40 20.39
CA TYR A 249 6.51 -17.40 20.03
C TYR A 249 6.26 -17.36 18.51
N ILE A 250 6.07 -16.16 17.95
CA ILE A 250 5.84 -15.96 16.51
C ILE A 250 7.05 -16.46 15.70
N ASP A 251 8.29 -16.24 16.16
CA ASP A 251 9.50 -16.78 15.51
C ASP A 251 9.45 -18.31 15.36
N ARG A 252 9.07 -19.01 16.43
CA ARG A 252 8.97 -20.47 16.43
C ARG A 252 7.81 -20.96 15.55
N ASP A 253 6.69 -20.25 15.60
CA ASP A 253 5.51 -20.59 14.79
C ASP A 253 5.80 -20.40 13.29
N LEU A 254 6.34 -19.24 12.90
CA LEU A 254 6.73 -18.96 11.50
C LEU A 254 7.86 -19.87 11.02
N GLY A 255 8.78 -20.28 11.91
CA GLY A 255 9.80 -21.25 11.57
C GLY A 255 9.24 -22.63 11.21
N ARG A 256 8.08 -22.99 11.75
CA ARG A 256 7.39 -24.28 11.48
C ARG A 256 6.38 -24.18 10.33
N THR A 257 5.64 -23.08 10.25
CA THR A 257 4.47 -22.95 9.38
C THR A 257 4.69 -22.01 8.18
N GLY A 258 5.64 -21.07 8.30
CA GLY A 258 5.79 -19.95 7.38
C GLY A 258 6.10 -20.35 5.94
N TYR A 259 6.95 -21.38 5.72
CA TYR A 259 7.24 -21.88 4.38
C TYR A 259 5.98 -22.41 3.68
N ALA A 260 5.21 -23.24 4.36
CA ALA A 260 3.99 -23.81 3.81
C ALA A 260 2.90 -22.75 3.57
N ALA A 261 2.88 -21.69 4.38
CA ALA A 261 1.92 -20.59 4.22
C ALA A 261 2.18 -19.74 2.96
N GLU A 262 3.44 -19.64 2.53
CA GLU A 262 3.85 -18.88 1.33
C GLU A 262 3.66 -19.66 0.01
N GLU A 263 3.31 -20.93 0.06
CA GLU A 263 3.24 -21.82 -1.09
C GLU A 263 1.81 -22.34 -1.32
N THR A 264 1.41 -22.43 -2.60
CA THR A 264 0.23 -23.18 -3.01
C THR A 264 0.55 -24.68 -3.07
N LYS A 265 -0.46 -25.52 -3.39
CA LYS A 265 -0.25 -26.94 -3.70
C LYS A 265 0.23 -27.18 -5.14
N VAL A 266 0.22 -26.15 -6.01
CA VAL A 266 0.55 -26.24 -7.43
C VAL A 266 2.06 -26.10 -7.61
N PRO A 267 2.74 -27.02 -8.34
CA PRO A 267 4.14 -26.89 -8.67
C PRO A 267 4.47 -25.56 -9.37
N ALA A 268 5.65 -25.03 -9.14
CA ALA A 268 6.13 -23.85 -9.87
C ALA A 268 6.43 -24.20 -11.33
N ASP A 269 6.11 -23.28 -12.25
CA ASP A 269 6.47 -23.47 -13.66
C ASP A 269 7.97 -23.18 -13.84
N ALA A 270 8.69 -24.13 -14.42
CA ALA A 270 10.11 -23.94 -14.73
C ALA A 270 10.28 -22.82 -15.78
N GLY A 271 11.18 -21.90 -15.55
CA GLY A 271 11.52 -20.83 -16.52
C GLY A 271 10.47 -19.74 -16.69
N ARG A 272 9.49 -19.62 -15.77
CA ARG A 272 8.53 -18.51 -15.84
C ARG A 272 9.27 -17.16 -15.76
N PRO A 273 8.87 -16.15 -16.56
CA PRO A 273 9.48 -14.82 -16.47
C PRO A 273 9.21 -14.20 -15.10
N ASP A 274 10.16 -13.35 -14.65
CA ASP A 274 10.01 -12.58 -13.42
C ASP A 274 10.18 -11.07 -13.66
N ASN A 275 9.63 -10.27 -12.75
CA ASN A 275 9.62 -8.81 -12.85
C ASN A 275 10.76 -8.11 -12.11
N LEU A 276 11.75 -8.82 -11.61
CA LEU A 276 12.79 -8.22 -10.75
C LEU A 276 13.58 -7.15 -11.52
N TRP A 277 14.05 -7.48 -12.71
CA TRP A 277 14.86 -6.60 -13.54
C TRP A 277 14.06 -5.89 -14.63
N TYR A 278 13.16 -6.60 -15.31
CA TYR A 278 12.40 -6.11 -16.44
C TYR A 278 10.90 -6.34 -16.22
N PRO A 279 10.01 -5.49 -16.79
CA PRO A 279 8.59 -5.77 -16.74
C PRO A 279 8.25 -7.04 -17.51
N VAL A 280 7.39 -7.89 -16.95
CA VAL A 280 6.85 -9.06 -17.66
C VAL A 280 5.83 -8.59 -18.69
N ALA A 281 5.84 -9.15 -19.91
CA ALA A 281 4.90 -8.80 -20.96
C ALA A 281 3.46 -9.25 -20.63
N GLY A 282 2.48 -8.61 -21.27
CA GLY A 282 1.04 -8.91 -21.11
C GLY A 282 0.34 -8.00 -20.10
N ASP A 283 -1.01 -7.99 -20.18
CA ASP A 283 -1.87 -7.30 -19.21
C ASP A 283 -2.27 -8.26 -18.09
N PHE A 284 -1.98 -7.87 -16.86
CA PHE A 284 -2.33 -8.62 -15.65
C PHE A 284 -3.42 -7.92 -14.82
N ALA A 285 -3.93 -6.80 -15.28
CA ALA A 285 -4.96 -6.00 -14.61
C ALA A 285 -4.66 -5.73 -13.11
N ALA A 286 -5.71 -5.69 -12.28
CA ALA A 286 -5.58 -5.43 -10.83
C ALA A 286 -5.56 -6.71 -9.99
N HIS A 287 -6.33 -7.73 -10.39
CA HIS A 287 -6.50 -8.97 -9.65
C HIS A 287 -5.44 -10.01 -9.98
N GLY A 288 -5.04 -10.77 -8.97
CA GLY A 288 -4.29 -12.03 -9.13
C GLY A 288 -5.24 -13.21 -9.28
N ARG A 289 -4.71 -14.43 -9.15
CA ARG A 289 -5.43 -15.69 -9.34
C ARG A 289 -6.18 -16.21 -8.09
N PHE A 290 -6.48 -15.36 -7.11
CA PHE A 290 -7.04 -15.76 -5.82
C PHE A 290 -8.43 -15.17 -5.57
N ASP A 291 -9.19 -14.87 -6.62
CA ASP A 291 -10.53 -14.26 -6.54
C ASP A 291 -11.51 -15.12 -5.73
N ASP A 292 -11.40 -16.44 -5.86
CA ASP A 292 -12.22 -17.43 -5.13
C ASP A 292 -12.03 -17.41 -3.61
N ARG A 293 -10.89 -16.87 -3.13
CA ARG A 293 -10.51 -16.86 -1.71
C ARG A 293 -10.34 -15.47 -1.14
N ALA A 294 -10.37 -14.44 -1.97
CA ALA A 294 -10.12 -13.07 -1.56
C ALA A 294 -11.39 -12.40 -1.03
N ARG A 295 -11.26 -11.71 0.09
CA ARG A 295 -12.35 -10.93 0.70
C ARG A 295 -12.49 -9.58 0.02
N SER A 296 -13.71 -9.23 -0.36
CA SER A 296 -14.03 -7.94 -0.99
C SER A 296 -14.30 -6.80 0.01
N ALA A 297 -14.26 -7.08 1.31
CA ALA A 297 -14.51 -6.11 2.36
C ALA A 297 -13.61 -6.33 3.58
N SER A 298 -13.30 -5.24 4.29
CA SER A 298 -12.68 -5.25 5.63
C SER A 298 -13.62 -4.57 6.62
N PRO A 299 -14.10 -5.29 7.63
CA PRO A 299 -14.92 -4.70 8.70
C PRO A 299 -14.20 -3.54 9.41
N GLU A 300 -12.89 -3.65 9.59
CA GLU A 300 -12.06 -2.62 10.24
C GLU A 300 -12.01 -1.33 9.41
N LEU A 301 -11.85 -1.46 8.09
CA LEU A 301 -11.91 -0.33 7.17
C LEU A 301 -13.31 0.29 7.18
N TRP A 302 -14.36 -0.54 7.21
CA TRP A 302 -15.73 -0.08 7.32
C TRP A 302 -15.98 0.71 8.61
N MET A 303 -15.49 0.20 9.76
CA MET A 303 -15.56 0.90 11.04
C MET A 303 -14.77 2.20 11.03
N ALA A 304 -13.53 2.17 10.49
CA ALA A 304 -12.69 3.36 10.41
C ALA A 304 -13.34 4.50 9.62
N LYS A 305 -13.98 4.17 8.49
CA LYS A 305 -14.73 5.13 7.66
C LYS A 305 -15.95 5.72 8.41
N ARG A 306 -16.43 5.09 9.48
CA ARG A 306 -17.62 5.48 10.25
C ARG A 306 -17.33 5.90 11.69
N LYS A 307 -16.07 5.98 12.09
CA LYS A 307 -15.67 6.40 13.45
C LYS A 307 -16.48 7.59 14.01
N PRO A 308 -16.69 8.70 13.28
CA PRO A 308 -17.46 9.82 13.80
C PRO A 308 -18.90 9.45 14.13
N TRP A 309 -19.56 8.68 13.27
CA TRP A 309 -20.93 8.23 13.45
C TRP A 309 -21.10 7.20 14.57
N LEU A 310 -20.12 6.29 14.70
CA LEU A 310 -20.10 5.30 15.78
C LEU A 310 -19.87 5.97 17.14
N ALA A 311 -18.99 6.97 17.21
CA ALA A 311 -18.78 7.75 18.43
C ALA A 311 -20.05 8.54 18.81
N LEU A 312 -20.72 9.15 17.82
CA LEU A 312 -21.99 9.86 18.04
C LEU A 312 -23.09 8.90 18.54
N GLY A 313 -23.22 7.72 17.90
CA GLY A 313 -24.17 6.69 18.32
C GLY A 313 -23.91 6.18 19.74
N ALA A 314 -22.64 5.95 20.10
CA ALA A 314 -22.26 5.55 21.45
C ALA A 314 -22.55 6.65 22.49
N ALA A 315 -22.28 7.91 22.15
CA ALA A 315 -22.61 9.06 23.01
C ALA A 315 -24.13 9.20 23.23
N MET A 316 -24.94 9.06 22.18
CA MET A 316 -26.40 9.10 22.28
C MET A 316 -26.92 7.92 23.12
N LEU A 317 -26.42 6.71 22.93
CA LEU A 317 -26.80 5.54 23.73
C LEU A 317 -26.43 5.75 25.20
N GLY A 318 -25.26 6.29 25.49
CA GLY A 318 -24.84 6.65 26.85
C GLY A 318 -25.74 7.68 27.50
N ALA A 319 -26.18 8.72 26.74
CA ALA A 319 -27.09 9.71 27.22
C ALA A 319 -28.51 9.13 27.52
N VAL A 320 -29.01 8.22 26.68
CA VAL A 320 -30.28 7.52 26.91
C VAL A 320 -30.21 6.65 28.18
N ILE A 321 -29.12 5.88 28.35
CA ILE A 321 -28.92 5.05 29.54
C ILE A 321 -28.82 5.91 30.83
N ALA A 322 -28.08 7.02 30.76
CA ALA A 322 -27.99 7.97 31.88
C ALA A 322 -29.33 8.61 32.21
N GLY A 323 -30.09 9.02 31.20
CA GLY A 323 -31.46 9.57 31.36
C GLY A 323 -32.43 8.57 32.00
N ALA A 324 -32.41 7.31 31.55
CA ALA A 324 -33.22 6.24 32.12
C ALA A 324 -32.87 5.93 33.58
N ALA A 325 -31.57 6.00 33.94
CA ALA A 325 -31.11 5.80 35.32
C ALA A 325 -31.53 6.94 36.27
N VAL A 326 -31.72 8.16 35.74
CA VAL A 326 -32.19 9.32 36.54
C VAL A 326 -33.71 9.27 36.74
N THR A 327 -34.48 8.86 35.73
CA THR A 327 -35.93 8.74 35.83
C THR A 327 -36.40 7.58 36.71
N GLY A 328 -35.63 6.44 36.69
CA GLY A 328 -35.96 5.30 37.57
C GLY A 328 -35.65 5.49 39.05
N ARG A 329 -35.03 6.61 39.46
CA ARG A 329 -34.80 6.98 40.86
C ARG A 329 -35.89 7.84 41.49
N HIS A 330 -36.91 8.24 40.74
CA HIS A 330 -37.99 9.10 41.21
C HIS A 330 -39.28 8.33 41.55
N ASP A 331 -39.31 7.01 41.36
CA ASP A 331 -40.52 6.22 41.66
C ASP A 331 -40.44 5.41 42.98
N ASP A 332 -39.40 5.62 43.80
CA ASP A 332 -39.19 4.92 45.08
C ASP A 332 -39.22 5.87 46.32
N ASP A 333 -39.94 7.00 46.28
CA ASP A 333 -40.22 7.84 47.47
C ASP A 333 -41.73 7.96 47.73
#